data_33008d999006c846c7b80a6d68ae00ee
#
_entry.id   33008d999006c846c7b80a6d68ae00ee
#
_cell.length_a   1.000
_cell.length_b   1.000
_cell.length_c   1.000
_cell.angle_alpha   90.00
_cell.angle_beta   90.00
_cell.angle_gamma   90.00
#
_symmetry.space_group_name_H-M   'P 1'
#
loop_
_entity.id
_entity.type
_entity.pdbx_description
1 polymer ?
#
loop_
_entity_poly.entity_id
_entity_poly.type
_entity_poly.pdbx_seq_one_letter_code
_entity_poly.pdbx_strand_id
1 'polypeptide(L)'
;VLEPDLKLGRGGLRDANVLGWLELLDPELLERDRAVYDAAVRVLLDARVALHRRFTRPSDVLLLQEQDGVAADLGYPDADDLMAAVAGAARAVEWLTDDAFDRLDRGGRRWRRNRTRRLGNGVVLRGGQIQLDEPVAAEDTAAAVQLLDIALAAAHSGLRIGRATLETFAAAGRTFPEPWPSEIKDRFVELLRSGRPMIPVVETLDHWGLMVRIIPEWAPCRSRPQRNAYHRFTVDRHLCEAAANAAGLVARVDRPDLLVAGALLHDIGKGYPPRDHTEVGVEIVEDLAPRLGFDAADTVVLVDMVRHHLLLPDVATRRDLSDRGTIDGVARQVGSVPTLRLLQALTEADSMATGPAAWGEWKAALVRELADKTAHVLAGGSIEDAVSSQFPTVDHRRLMAESRRSVHGEGFTLTVVDHDRPGLFSKVAGVVALNGLDVLAAAAFSDEDGMALCEFRVEPSNPDADAIDWVRVADDVERALDGRLAVRARLAERARTYVRRRPLQARPWAPFDNKVIFDNETSANATVVEVRAHDAIGLLHRITSTMAELDLDIRSAKVQTLGDHVVDAFYVRDQSGGKIDDEEYLAEISRALGAVLRA
;
A
#
# COMPACT_ATOMS: atom_id res chain seq x y z
N VAL A 1 -3.00 -1.50 13.34
CA VAL A 1 -2.21 -0.27 13.52
C VAL A 1 -0.75 -0.65 13.72
N LEU A 2 0.17 -0.02 12.98
CA LEU A 2 1.60 -0.33 13.01
C LEU A 2 2.23 -0.08 14.41
N GLU A 3 1.81 0.99 15.08
CA GLU A 3 2.26 1.39 16.41
C GLU A 3 1.03 1.54 17.34
N PRO A 4 0.55 0.45 17.92
CA PRO A 4 -0.67 0.49 18.72
C PRO A 4 -0.46 1.18 20.07
N ASP A 5 -1.42 2.00 20.48
CA ASP A 5 -1.56 2.41 21.87
C ASP A 5 -2.25 1.26 22.65
N LEU A 6 -1.45 0.55 23.47
CA LEU A 6 -1.89 -0.62 24.24
C LEU A 6 -2.97 -0.29 25.29
N LYS A 7 -3.09 0.99 25.65
CA LYS A 7 -4.03 1.45 26.67
C LYS A 7 -5.24 2.17 26.10
N LEU A 8 -5.02 3.18 25.24
CA LEU A 8 -6.06 4.08 24.75
C LEU A 8 -6.56 3.71 23.34
N GLY A 9 -5.84 2.85 22.62
CA GLY A 9 -6.29 2.31 21.35
C GLY A 9 -7.60 1.53 21.52
N ARG A 10 -8.40 1.46 20.44
CA ARG A 10 -9.62 0.66 20.41
C ARG A 10 -9.29 -0.82 20.67
N GLY A 11 -10.02 -1.46 21.59
CA GLY A 11 -9.69 -2.80 22.10
C GLY A 11 -8.50 -2.83 23.07
N GLY A 12 -8.00 -1.67 23.51
CA GLY A 12 -6.90 -1.58 24.48
C GLY A 12 -7.35 -1.80 25.94
N LEU A 13 -6.38 -1.65 26.86
CA LEU A 13 -6.62 -1.90 28.29
C LEU A 13 -7.70 -0.99 28.91
N ARG A 14 -7.98 0.19 28.34
CA ARG A 14 -9.10 1.04 28.78
C ARG A 14 -10.44 0.37 28.50
N ASP A 15 -10.61 -0.18 27.30
CA ASP A 15 -11.85 -0.86 26.92
C ASP A 15 -12.01 -2.14 27.74
N ALA A 16 -10.92 -2.87 27.99
CA ALA A 16 -10.92 -4.01 28.90
C ALA A 16 -11.37 -3.62 30.33
N ASN A 17 -10.88 -2.49 30.85
CA ASN A 17 -11.31 -1.99 32.17
C ASN A 17 -12.80 -1.62 32.17
N VAL A 18 -13.32 -1.02 31.10
CA VAL A 18 -14.75 -0.73 30.95
C VAL A 18 -15.58 -2.01 31.04
N LEU A 19 -15.16 -3.07 30.33
CA LEU A 19 -15.80 -4.39 30.44
C LEU A 19 -15.79 -4.93 31.89
N GLY A 20 -14.66 -4.83 32.59
CA GLY A 20 -14.57 -5.24 34.00
C GLY A 20 -15.50 -4.43 34.93
N TRP A 21 -15.72 -3.14 34.63
CA TRP A 21 -16.69 -2.33 35.39
C TRP A 21 -18.13 -2.69 35.06
N LEU A 22 -18.44 -2.98 33.79
CA LEU A 22 -19.78 -3.41 33.37
C LEU A 22 -20.14 -4.76 34.00
N GLU A 23 -19.20 -5.66 34.15
CA GLU A 23 -19.38 -6.95 34.83
C GLU A 23 -19.78 -6.79 36.31
N LEU A 24 -19.29 -5.75 37.02
CA LEU A 24 -19.76 -5.44 38.36
C LEU A 24 -21.26 -5.09 38.43
N LEU A 25 -21.81 -4.60 37.32
CA LEU A 25 -23.23 -4.27 37.19
C LEU A 25 -24.05 -5.48 36.70
N ASP A 26 -23.48 -6.30 35.85
CA ASP A 26 -24.08 -7.51 35.27
C ASP A 26 -23.04 -8.65 35.24
N PRO A 27 -22.99 -9.50 36.29
CA PRO A 27 -22.00 -10.59 36.38
C PRO A 27 -22.07 -11.62 35.25
N GLU A 28 -23.22 -11.75 34.57
CA GLU A 28 -23.40 -12.70 33.47
C GLU A 28 -22.77 -12.18 32.17
N LEU A 29 -22.34 -10.90 32.13
CA LEU A 29 -21.88 -10.23 30.93
C LEU A 29 -20.67 -10.89 30.30
N LEU A 30 -19.69 -11.29 31.10
CA LEU A 30 -18.42 -11.92 30.69
C LEU A 30 -18.34 -13.41 31.04
N GLU A 31 -19.33 -14.00 31.67
CA GLU A 31 -19.27 -15.38 32.18
C GLU A 31 -18.81 -16.38 31.09
N ARG A 32 -19.39 -16.30 29.90
CA ARG A 32 -19.06 -17.19 28.77
C ARG A 32 -17.73 -16.86 28.09
N ASP A 33 -17.27 -15.65 28.21
CA ASP A 33 -16.10 -15.11 27.49
C ASP A 33 -14.90 -14.87 28.42
N ARG A 34 -15.03 -15.24 29.70
CA ARG A 34 -14.00 -15.01 30.72
C ARG A 34 -12.61 -15.43 30.27
N ALA A 35 -12.47 -16.61 29.71
CA ALA A 35 -11.18 -17.14 29.27
C ALA A 35 -10.58 -16.30 28.12
N VAL A 36 -11.40 -15.85 27.18
CA VAL A 36 -10.98 -15.01 26.06
C VAL A 36 -10.57 -13.63 26.57
N TYR A 37 -11.39 -13.03 27.43
CA TYR A 37 -11.11 -11.74 28.08
C TYR A 37 -9.80 -11.77 28.86
N ASP A 38 -9.63 -12.74 29.77
CA ASP A 38 -8.44 -12.85 30.62
C ASP A 38 -7.16 -13.07 29.78
N ALA A 39 -7.24 -13.88 28.74
CA ALA A 39 -6.12 -14.10 27.81
C ALA A 39 -5.75 -12.82 27.07
N ALA A 40 -6.73 -12.09 26.53
CA ALA A 40 -6.50 -10.85 25.83
C ALA A 40 -5.91 -9.75 26.71
N VAL A 41 -6.48 -9.57 27.93
CA VAL A 41 -5.96 -8.61 28.92
C VAL A 41 -4.53 -8.93 29.32
N ARG A 42 -4.20 -10.22 29.48
CA ARG A 42 -2.83 -10.66 29.82
C ARG A 42 -1.85 -10.25 28.72
N VAL A 43 -2.13 -10.55 27.46
CA VAL A 43 -1.25 -10.18 26.34
C VAL A 43 -1.01 -8.67 26.30
N LEU A 44 -2.06 -7.86 26.40
CA LEU A 44 -1.95 -6.40 26.37
C LEU A 44 -1.19 -5.85 27.59
N LEU A 45 -1.41 -6.42 28.77
CA LEU A 45 -0.75 -6.00 30.00
C LEU A 45 0.73 -6.40 30.00
N ASP A 46 1.05 -7.62 29.60
CA ASP A 46 2.43 -8.11 29.52
C ASP A 46 3.24 -7.29 28.52
N ALA A 47 2.69 -7.02 27.32
CA ALA A 47 3.32 -6.14 26.33
C ALA A 47 3.55 -4.73 26.90
N ARG A 48 2.57 -4.16 27.60
CA ARG A 48 2.69 -2.83 28.21
C ARG A 48 3.73 -2.81 29.34
N VAL A 49 3.77 -3.83 30.18
CA VAL A 49 4.75 -3.92 31.28
C VAL A 49 6.16 -4.07 30.72
N ALA A 50 6.37 -4.92 29.72
CA ALA A 50 7.66 -5.07 29.05
C ALA A 50 8.10 -3.75 28.41
N LEU A 51 7.19 -3.06 27.71
CA LEU A 51 7.44 -1.74 27.13
C LEU A 51 7.88 -0.72 28.21
N HIS A 52 7.16 -0.63 29.34
CA HIS A 52 7.49 0.31 30.44
C HIS A 52 8.84 0.02 31.10
N ARG A 53 9.29 -1.24 31.13
CA ARG A 53 10.61 -1.60 31.67
C ARG A 53 11.77 -1.13 30.80
N ARG A 54 11.52 -0.88 29.52
CA ARG A 54 12.53 -0.43 28.56
C ARG A 54 12.72 1.09 28.53
N PHE A 55 11.75 1.84 29.03
CA PHE A 55 11.78 3.31 29.00
C PHE A 55 11.94 3.93 30.39
N THR A 56 12.67 5.05 30.42
CA THR A 56 12.75 5.91 31.61
C THR A 56 11.46 6.68 31.85
N ARG A 57 10.66 6.90 30.81
CA ARG A 57 9.33 7.53 30.88
C ARG A 57 8.30 6.56 30.31
N PRO A 58 7.20 6.28 31.04
CA PRO A 58 6.16 5.38 30.58
C PRO A 58 5.55 5.86 29.24
N SER A 59 5.51 4.97 28.27
CA SER A 59 4.77 5.13 27.02
C SER A 59 3.80 3.99 26.87
N ASP A 60 2.57 4.26 26.44
CA ASP A 60 1.57 3.24 26.16
C ASP A 60 1.50 2.90 24.66
N VAL A 61 2.23 3.63 23.81
CA VAL A 61 2.37 3.36 22.37
C VAL A 61 3.56 2.44 22.14
N LEU A 62 3.29 1.27 21.58
CA LEU A 62 4.30 0.28 21.20
C LEU A 62 4.90 0.67 19.85
N LEU A 63 5.90 1.56 19.93
CA LEU A 63 6.61 2.05 18.76
C LEU A 63 7.33 0.92 18.04
N LEU A 64 7.42 1.03 16.73
CA LEU A 64 8.00 0.05 15.85
C LEU A 64 9.40 -0.41 16.27
N GLN A 65 10.25 0.53 16.63
CA GLN A 65 11.63 0.31 17.10
C GLN A 65 11.71 -0.48 18.41
N GLU A 66 10.63 -0.56 19.19
CA GLU A 66 10.60 -1.26 20.48
C GLU A 66 10.01 -2.67 20.35
N GLN A 67 9.34 -2.97 19.24
CA GLN A 67 8.61 -4.22 19.06
C GLN A 67 9.53 -5.43 19.15
N ASP A 68 10.71 -5.40 18.50
CA ASP A 68 11.66 -6.51 18.56
C ASP A 68 12.17 -6.76 19.99
N GLY A 69 12.47 -5.67 20.70
CA GLY A 69 12.94 -5.77 22.08
C GLY A 69 11.86 -6.27 23.04
N VAL A 70 10.62 -5.80 22.90
CA VAL A 70 9.49 -6.27 23.70
C VAL A 70 9.16 -7.73 23.38
N ALA A 71 9.24 -8.15 22.12
CA ALA A 71 9.06 -9.54 21.71
C ALA A 71 10.09 -10.46 22.39
N ALA A 72 11.36 -10.08 22.35
CA ALA A 72 12.43 -10.84 23.02
C ALA A 72 12.25 -10.93 24.54
N ASP A 73 11.86 -9.82 25.20
CA ASP A 73 11.61 -9.78 26.66
C ASP A 73 10.44 -10.69 27.07
N LEU A 74 9.47 -10.91 26.18
CA LEU A 74 8.29 -11.75 26.42
C LEU A 74 8.43 -13.16 25.87
N GLY A 75 9.54 -13.49 25.19
CA GLY A 75 9.82 -14.82 24.64
C GLY A 75 9.06 -15.15 23.37
N TYR A 76 8.60 -14.14 22.60
CA TYR A 76 8.07 -14.34 21.26
C TYR A 76 9.22 -14.63 20.28
N PRO A 77 9.00 -15.47 19.24
CA PRO A 77 10.00 -15.77 18.22
C PRO A 77 10.52 -14.51 17.52
N ASP A 78 9.60 -13.59 17.20
CA ASP A 78 9.90 -12.30 16.59
C ASP A 78 8.82 -11.24 16.93
N ALA A 79 9.00 -10.03 16.43
CA ALA A 79 8.05 -8.96 16.67
C ALA A 79 6.75 -9.13 15.88
N ASP A 80 6.73 -9.89 14.79
CA ASP A 80 5.50 -10.14 14.03
C ASP A 80 4.55 -11.04 14.84
N ASP A 81 5.08 -12.04 15.52
CA ASP A 81 4.30 -12.90 16.42
C ASP A 81 3.77 -12.12 17.63
N LEU A 82 4.59 -11.24 18.23
CA LEU A 82 4.11 -10.33 19.28
C LEU A 82 2.97 -9.44 18.77
N MET A 83 3.17 -8.81 17.62
CA MET A 83 2.19 -7.87 17.08
C MET A 83 0.89 -8.57 16.64
N ALA A 84 1.00 -9.80 16.14
CA ALA A 84 -0.17 -10.64 15.84
C ALA A 84 -0.95 -10.97 17.13
N ALA A 85 -0.25 -11.32 18.22
CA ALA A 85 -0.87 -11.56 19.52
C ALA A 85 -1.56 -10.30 20.08
N VAL A 86 -0.88 -9.13 20.02
CA VAL A 86 -1.43 -7.84 20.45
C VAL A 86 -2.66 -7.45 19.62
N ALA A 87 -2.59 -7.59 18.30
CA ALA A 87 -3.71 -7.28 17.41
C ALA A 87 -4.91 -8.23 17.65
N GLY A 88 -4.65 -9.53 17.83
CA GLY A 88 -5.67 -10.51 18.17
C GLY A 88 -6.34 -10.23 19.53
N ALA A 89 -5.55 -9.88 20.55
CA ALA A 89 -6.05 -9.49 21.87
C ALA A 89 -6.93 -8.22 21.78
N ALA A 90 -6.46 -7.20 21.08
CA ALA A 90 -7.23 -5.96 20.89
C ALA A 90 -8.57 -6.21 20.18
N ARG A 91 -8.60 -7.06 19.13
CA ARG A 91 -9.85 -7.46 18.45
C ARG A 91 -10.81 -8.21 19.38
N ALA A 92 -10.28 -9.10 20.22
CA ALA A 92 -11.11 -9.81 21.18
C ALA A 92 -11.76 -8.84 22.18
N VAL A 93 -10.99 -7.92 22.75
CA VAL A 93 -11.52 -6.89 23.67
C VAL A 93 -12.53 -5.98 22.94
N GLU A 94 -12.23 -5.54 21.71
CA GLU A 94 -13.13 -4.72 20.90
C GLU A 94 -14.46 -5.43 20.67
N TRP A 95 -14.42 -6.70 20.24
CA TRP A 95 -15.63 -7.47 19.99
C TRP A 95 -16.48 -7.66 21.24
N LEU A 96 -15.83 -8.01 22.37
CA LEU A 96 -16.49 -8.18 23.68
C LEU A 96 -17.12 -6.87 24.16
N THR A 97 -16.43 -5.74 23.96
CA THR A 97 -16.94 -4.41 24.33
C THR A 97 -18.19 -4.07 23.54
N ASP A 98 -18.12 -4.26 22.23
CA ASP A 98 -19.25 -3.99 21.35
C ASP A 98 -20.44 -4.92 21.64
N ASP A 99 -20.21 -6.22 21.93
CA ASP A 99 -21.26 -7.16 22.31
C ASP A 99 -21.91 -6.78 23.65
N ALA A 100 -21.09 -6.38 24.63
CA ALA A 100 -21.57 -5.95 25.93
C ALA A 100 -22.49 -4.73 25.84
N PHE A 101 -22.05 -3.69 25.11
CA PHE A 101 -22.87 -2.49 24.91
C PHE A 101 -24.16 -2.80 24.15
N ASP A 102 -24.12 -3.64 23.10
CA ASP A 102 -25.31 -4.05 22.37
C ASP A 102 -26.31 -4.81 23.27
N ARG A 103 -25.83 -5.68 24.17
CA ARG A 103 -26.69 -6.37 25.15
C ARG A 103 -27.33 -5.41 26.13
N LEU A 104 -26.59 -4.46 26.67
CA LEU A 104 -27.11 -3.45 27.61
C LEU A 104 -28.13 -2.52 26.97
N ASP A 105 -27.86 -2.03 25.74
CA ASP A 105 -28.81 -1.18 25.00
C ASP A 105 -30.14 -1.93 24.72
N ARG A 106 -30.07 -3.20 24.40
CA ARG A 106 -31.25 -4.04 24.18
C ARG A 106 -32.03 -4.32 25.48
N GLY A 107 -31.33 -4.52 26.59
CA GLY A 107 -31.96 -4.70 27.92
C GLY A 107 -32.83 -3.51 28.32
N GLY A 108 -32.36 -2.28 28.06
CA GLY A 108 -33.13 -1.04 28.33
C GLY A 108 -34.33 -0.79 27.42
N ARG A 109 -34.40 -1.41 26.24
CA ARG A 109 -35.46 -1.19 25.24
C ARG A 109 -36.41 -2.38 25.05
N ARG A 110 -36.50 -3.25 26.03
CA ARG A 110 -37.14 -4.58 25.98
C ARG A 110 -38.59 -4.60 25.49
N TRP A 111 -39.38 -3.54 25.65
CA TRP A 111 -40.80 -3.54 25.35
C TRP A 111 -41.17 -3.08 23.91
N ARG A 112 -40.24 -2.43 23.15
CA ARG A 112 -40.52 -1.92 21.79
C ARG A 112 -40.10 -2.88 20.65
N ARG A 113 -39.35 -3.96 20.89
CA ARG A 113 -38.65 -4.73 19.85
C ARG A 113 -39.13 -6.18 19.62
N ASN A 114 -40.29 -6.55 20.07
CA ASN A 114 -40.80 -7.94 19.95
C ASN A 114 -41.38 -8.28 18.56
N ARG A 115 -41.11 -7.47 17.52
CA ARG A 115 -41.54 -7.79 16.14
C ARG A 115 -40.45 -8.57 15.43
N THR A 116 -40.76 -9.86 15.14
CA THR A 116 -39.95 -10.65 14.21
C THR A 116 -40.34 -10.25 12.78
N ARG A 117 -39.34 -9.91 11.96
CA ARG A 117 -39.47 -9.66 10.52
C ARG A 117 -38.70 -10.71 9.78
N ARG A 118 -39.35 -11.51 8.93
CA ARG A 118 -38.71 -12.48 8.03
C ARG A 118 -38.03 -11.72 6.90
N LEU A 119 -36.79 -12.14 6.60
CA LEU A 119 -35.95 -11.56 5.53
C LEU A 119 -35.77 -12.54 4.35
N GLY A 120 -36.15 -13.80 4.52
CA GLY A 120 -36.02 -14.88 3.55
C GLY A 120 -35.09 -16.00 4.05
N ASN A 121 -35.17 -17.19 3.47
CA ASN A 121 -34.25 -18.32 3.70
C ASN A 121 -33.96 -18.65 5.18
N GLY A 122 -34.99 -18.59 6.05
CA GLY A 122 -34.79 -18.82 7.49
C GLY A 122 -34.15 -17.65 8.26
N VAL A 123 -33.77 -16.57 7.58
CA VAL A 123 -33.20 -15.37 8.20
C VAL A 123 -34.26 -14.44 8.71
N VAL A 124 -34.14 -14.01 9.95
CA VAL A 124 -35.08 -13.10 10.60
C VAL A 124 -34.36 -11.94 11.28
N LEU A 125 -35.04 -10.79 11.30
CA LEU A 125 -34.70 -9.69 12.19
C LEU A 125 -35.54 -9.84 13.48
N ARG A 126 -34.87 -10.10 14.60
CA ARG A 126 -35.51 -10.24 15.92
C ARG A 126 -34.68 -9.52 16.98
N GLY A 127 -35.29 -8.73 17.80
CA GLY A 127 -34.62 -8.01 18.90
C GLY A 127 -33.54 -7.02 18.41
N GLY A 128 -33.57 -6.58 17.14
CA GLY A 128 -32.58 -5.69 16.56
C GLY A 128 -31.32 -6.41 16.05
N GLN A 129 -31.37 -7.72 15.94
CA GLN A 129 -30.26 -8.55 15.42
C GLN A 129 -30.75 -9.44 14.28
N ILE A 130 -29.82 -9.80 13.39
CA ILE A 130 -30.03 -10.81 12.37
C ILE A 130 -29.83 -12.18 13.01
N GLN A 131 -30.80 -13.06 12.85
CA GLN A 131 -30.82 -14.38 13.47
C GLN A 131 -31.29 -15.43 12.47
N LEU A 132 -30.91 -16.67 12.70
CA LEU A 132 -31.50 -17.84 12.04
C LEU A 132 -32.72 -18.30 12.85
N ASP A 133 -33.89 -18.45 12.21
CA ASP A 133 -35.16 -18.93 12.84
C ASP A 133 -35.36 -20.44 12.70
N GLU A 134 -34.40 -21.11 12.02
CA GLU A 134 -34.40 -22.54 11.74
C GLU A 134 -33.08 -23.16 12.25
N PRO A 135 -33.02 -24.47 12.47
CA PRO A 135 -31.74 -25.15 12.75
C PRO A 135 -30.74 -24.95 11.57
N VAL A 136 -29.45 -24.97 11.89
CA VAL A 136 -28.42 -25.05 10.83
C VAL A 136 -28.65 -26.31 10.03
N ALA A 137 -28.67 -26.18 8.71
CA ALA A 137 -28.95 -27.28 7.81
C ALA A 137 -27.97 -28.45 7.99
N ALA A 138 -28.47 -29.67 7.82
CA ALA A 138 -27.65 -30.87 7.95
C ALA A 138 -26.73 -31.09 6.74
N GLU A 139 -27.07 -30.52 5.59
CA GLU A 139 -26.29 -30.58 4.36
C GLU A 139 -25.38 -29.34 4.30
N ASP A 140 -24.11 -29.54 3.93
CA ASP A 140 -23.07 -28.51 3.94
C ASP A 140 -23.38 -27.37 2.98
N THR A 141 -23.90 -27.63 1.78
CA THR A 141 -24.32 -26.61 0.81
C THR A 141 -25.39 -25.69 1.40
N ALA A 142 -26.46 -26.29 1.96
CA ALA A 142 -27.56 -25.52 2.56
C ALA A 142 -27.09 -24.74 3.79
N ALA A 143 -26.20 -25.30 4.61
CA ALA A 143 -25.61 -24.60 5.75
C ALA A 143 -24.72 -23.42 5.32
N ALA A 144 -23.93 -23.56 4.26
CA ALA A 144 -23.12 -22.48 3.69
C ALA A 144 -24.00 -21.35 3.14
N VAL A 145 -25.07 -21.67 2.43
CA VAL A 145 -26.07 -20.72 1.93
C VAL A 145 -26.70 -19.96 3.10
N GLN A 146 -27.15 -20.66 4.17
CA GLN A 146 -27.73 -20.03 5.36
C GLN A 146 -26.74 -19.05 6.01
N LEU A 147 -25.46 -19.42 6.14
CA LEU A 147 -24.44 -18.56 6.75
C LEU A 147 -24.23 -17.28 5.92
N LEU A 148 -24.15 -17.43 4.59
CA LEU A 148 -23.95 -16.28 3.71
C LEU A 148 -25.20 -15.39 3.61
N ASP A 149 -26.42 -15.96 3.64
CA ASP A 149 -27.66 -15.17 3.69
C ASP A 149 -27.75 -14.34 4.99
N ILE A 150 -27.31 -14.89 6.13
CA ILE A 150 -27.21 -14.14 7.39
C ILE A 150 -26.16 -13.03 7.29
N ALA A 151 -24.99 -13.32 6.71
CA ALA A 151 -23.93 -12.36 6.50
C ALA A 151 -24.39 -11.20 5.60
N LEU A 152 -25.07 -11.51 4.49
CA LEU A 152 -25.67 -10.52 3.58
C LEU A 152 -26.73 -9.66 4.27
N ALA A 153 -27.63 -10.29 5.01
CA ALA A 153 -28.65 -9.56 5.75
C ALA A 153 -28.04 -8.61 6.79
N ALA A 154 -26.97 -9.02 7.45
CA ALA A 154 -26.22 -8.20 8.40
C ALA A 154 -25.54 -7.02 7.68
N ALA A 155 -24.83 -7.26 6.57
CA ALA A 155 -24.18 -6.23 5.78
C ALA A 155 -25.19 -5.20 5.23
N HIS A 156 -26.27 -5.63 4.62
CA HIS A 156 -27.29 -4.76 4.04
C HIS A 156 -28.08 -3.94 5.07
N SER A 157 -28.30 -4.49 6.26
CA SER A 157 -29.05 -3.80 7.32
C SER A 157 -28.18 -2.96 8.25
N GLY A 158 -26.86 -3.18 8.27
CA GLY A 158 -25.95 -2.61 9.27
C GLY A 158 -26.19 -3.13 10.69
N LEU A 159 -26.91 -4.26 10.84
CA LEU A 159 -27.26 -4.87 12.13
C LEU A 159 -26.32 -6.03 12.43
N ARG A 160 -26.09 -6.28 13.71
CA ARG A 160 -25.24 -7.38 14.16
C ARG A 160 -25.93 -8.74 13.97
N ILE A 161 -25.13 -9.76 13.71
CA ILE A 161 -25.58 -11.16 13.78
C ILE A 161 -25.76 -11.53 15.26
N GLY A 162 -26.89 -12.16 15.58
CA GLY A 162 -27.17 -12.61 16.93
C GLY A 162 -26.19 -13.67 17.41
N ARG A 163 -25.66 -13.49 18.63
CA ARG A 163 -24.67 -14.37 19.22
C ARG A 163 -25.06 -15.85 19.18
N ALA A 164 -26.29 -16.18 19.57
CA ALA A 164 -26.79 -17.56 19.55
C ALA A 164 -26.72 -18.19 18.15
N THR A 165 -26.94 -17.41 17.10
CA THR A 165 -26.81 -17.84 15.72
C THR A 165 -25.36 -18.19 15.40
N LEU A 166 -24.40 -17.32 15.78
CA LEU A 166 -22.96 -17.55 15.58
C LEU A 166 -22.47 -18.78 16.34
N GLU A 167 -22.87 -18.93 17.62
CA GLU A 167 -22.58 -20.11 18.44
C GLU A 167 -23.10 -21.39 17.78
N THR A 168 -24.31 -21.36 17.21
CA THR A 168 -24.92 -22.52 16.53
C THR A 168 -24.13 -22.91 15.29
N PHE A 169 -23.72 -21.94 14.44
CA PHE A 169 -22.89 -22.22 13.27
C PHE A 169 -21.49 -22.70 13.67
N ALA A 170 -20.89 -22.09 14.69
CA ALA A 170 -19.58 -22.52 15.18
C ALA A 170 -19.62 -23.97 15.70
N ALA A 171 -20.65 -24.31 16.47
CA ALA A 171 -20.84 -25.66 17.02
C ALA A 171 -21.21 -26.71 15.97
N ALA A 172 -21.96 -26.32 14.92
CA ALA A 172 -22.39 -27.25 13.86
C ALA A 172 -21.21 -27.87 13.07
N GLY A 173 -20.04 -27.19 13.04
CA GLY A 173 -18.82 -27.73 12.44
C GLY A 173 -18.89 -27.94 10.93
N ARG A 174 -19.88 -27.32 10.25
CA ARG A 174 -20.09 -27.52 8.79
C ARG A 174 -18.95 -26.92 7.99
N THR A 175 -18.60 -27.59 6.88
CA THR A 175 -17.61 -27.17 5.90
C THR A 175 -18.29 -26.57 4.67
N PHE A 176 -17.55 -25.85 3.88
CA PHE A 176 -18.02 -25.41 2.57
C PHE A 176 -17.78 -26.54 1.55
N PRO A 177 -18.73 -26.83 0.65
CA PRO A 177 -18.52 -27.82 -0.39
C PRO A 177 -17.42 -27.36 -1.36
N GLU A 178 -16.70 -28.31 -1.94
CA GLU A 178 -15.65 -28.01 -2.93
C GLU A 178 -15.88 -28.82 -4.20
N PRO A 179 -15.97 -28.20 -5.38
CA PRO A 179 -16.05 -26.74 -5.62
C PRO A 179 -17.38 -26.13 -5.13
N TRP A 180 -17.37 -24.84 -4.88
CA TRP A 180 -18.60 -24.13 -4.51
C TRP A 180 -19.61 -24.17 -5.65
N PRO A 181 -20.88 -24.53 -5.40
CA PRO A 181 -21.98 -24.24 -6.30
C PRO A 181 -22.11 -22.73 -6.56
N SER A 182 -22.64 -22.38 -7.73
CA SER A 182 -22.82 -20.96 -8.13
C SER A 182 -23.58 -20.14 -7.08
N GLU A 183 -24.59 -20.74 -6.43
CA GLU A 183 -25.36 -20.07 -5.40
C GLU A 183 -24.55 -19.65 -4.16
N ILE A 184 -23.50 -20.36 -3.80
CA ILE A 184 -22.57 -19.99 -2.71
C ILE A 184 -21.62 -18.91 -3.20
N LYS A 185 -20.99 -19.12 -4.36
CA LYS A 185 -20.11 -18.14 -4.98
C LYS A 185 -20.79 -16.77 -5.14
N ASP A 186 -21.99 -16.76 -5.72
CA ASP A 186 -22.72 -15.53 -6.01
C ASP A 186 -23.05 -14.74 -4.74
N ARG A 187 -23.44 -15.43 -3.65
CA ARG A 187 -23.68 -14.81 -2.34
C ARG A 187 -22.41 -14.27 -1.72
N PHE A 188 -21.32 -14.99 -1.82
CA PHE A 188 -20.03 -14.51 -1.32
C PHE A 188 -19.56 -13.28 -2.09
N VAL A 189 -19.64 -13.30 -3.42
CA VAL A 189 -19.34 -12.14 -4.27
C VAL A 189 -20.27 -10.95 -3.92
N GLU A 190 -21.57 -11.21 -3.70
CA GLU A 190 -22.52 -10.16 -3.28
C GLU A 190 -22.16 -9.57 -1.92
N LEU A 191 -21.70 -10.40 -0.97
CA LEU A 191 -21.19 -9.93 0.33
C LEU A 191 -20.01 -8.99 0.13
N LEU A 192 -19.02 -9.36 -0.71
CA LEU A 192 -17.88 -8.50 -1.01
C LEU A 192 -18.31 -7.19 -1.69
N ARG A 193 -19.26 -7.27 -2.62
CA ARG A 193 -19.81 -6.10 -3.32
C ARG A 193 -20.63 -5.15 -2.43
N SER A 194 -21.03 -5.58 -1.24
CA SER A 194 -21.66 -4.66 -0.27
C SER A 194 -20.72 -3.57 0.24
N GLY A 195 -19.41 -3.68 -0.04
CA GLY A 195 -18.41 -2.67 0.29
C GLY A 195 -18.14 -2.56 1.80
N ARG A 196 -17.99 -1.35 2.32
CA ARG A 196 -17.62 -1.16 3.74
C ARG A 196 -18.52 -1.89 4.76
N PRO A 197 -19.85 -2.02 4.56
CA PRO A 197 -20.70 -2.84 5.43
C PRO A 197 -20.28 -4.31 5.57
N MET A 198 -19.56 -4.89 4.60
CA MET A 198 -19.03 -6.25 4.68
C MET A 198 -17.99 -6.40 5.79
N ILE A 199 -17.18 -5.37 6.06
CA ILE A 199 -16.03 -5.46 6.96
C ILE A 199 -16.40 -5.95 8.37
N PRO A 200 -17.33 -5.31 9.11
CA PRO A 200 -17.71 -5.79 10.44
C PRO A 200 -18.33 -7.19 10.44
N VAL A 201 -18.94 -7.59 9.31
CA VAL A 201 -19.50 -8.92 9.15
C VAL A 201 -18.38 -9.96 9.04
N VAL A 202 -17.41 -9.74 8.15
CA VAL A 202 -16.26 -10.63 7.99
C VAL A 202 -15.45 -10.72 9.30
N GLU A 203 -15.22 -9.60 10.00
CA GLU A 203 -14.56 -9.60 11.31
C GLU A 203 -15.34 -10.39 12.37
N THR A 204 -16.67 -10.31 12.34
CA THR A 204 -17.53 -11.14 13.21
C THR A 204 -17.40 -12.62 12.87
N LEU A 205 -17.47 -12.98 11.59
CA LEU A 205 -17.27 -14.37 11.15
C LEU A 205 -15.89 -14.89 11.51
N ASP A 206 -14.86 -14.06 11.35
CA ASP A 206 -13.48 -14.39 11.71
C ASP A 206 -13.30 -14.60 13.22
N HIS A 207 -13.90 -13.74 14.05
CA HIS A 207 -13.89 -13.89 15.51
C HIS A 207 -14.44 -15.25 15.95
N TRP A 208 -15.49 -15.74 15.27
CA TRP A 208 -16.10 -17.05 15.55
C TRP A 208 -15.46 -18.22 14.80
N GLY A 209 -14.33 -18.01 14.12
CA GLY A 209 -13.62 -19.01 13.33
C GLY A 209 -14.37 -19.49 12.09
N LEU A 210 -15.42 -18.76 11.68
CA LEU A 210 -16.23 -19.11 10.51
C LEU A 210 -15.55 -18.68 9.22
N MET A 211 -14.80 -17.57 9.20
CA MET A 211 -14.08 -17.12 8.01
C MET A 211 -13.02 -18.13 7.55
N VAL A 212 -12.31 -18.77 8.49
CA VAL A 212 -11.34 -19.84 8.19
C VAL A 212 -12.01 -21.10 7.63
N ARG A 213 -13.31 -21.32 7.90
CA ARG A 213 -14.07 -22.40 7.27
C ARG A 213 -14.53 -22.05 5.85
N ILE A 214 -14.74 -20.76 5.59
CA ILE A 214 -15.06 -20.24 4.25
C ILE A 214 -13.83 -20.32 3.36
N ILE A 215 -12.71 -19.79 3.85
CA ILE A 215 -11.39 -19.77 3.17
C ILE A 215 -10.34 -20.20 4.18
N PRO A 216 -9.91 -21.49 4.17
CA PRO A 216 -8.90 -21.98 5.12
C PRO A 216 -7.56 -21.23 5.03
N GLU A 217 -7.18 -20.76 3.85
CA GLU A 217 -5.96 -20.01 3.56
C GLU A 217 -5.95 -18.63 4.22
N TRP A 218 -7.08 -18.18 4.75
CA TRP A 218 -7.21 -16.96 5.55
C TRP A 218 -6.50 -17.06 6.91
N ALA A 219 -6.36 -18.27 7.46
CA ALA A 219 -5.86 -18.46 8.82
C ALA A 219 -4.51 -17.80 9.11
N PRO A 220 -3.48 -17.89 8.24
CA PRO A 220 -2.18 -17.26 8.46
C PRO A 220 -2.19 -15.73 8.30
N CYS A 221 -3.22 -15.17 7.65
CA CYS A 221 -3.38 -13.72 7.46
C CYS A 221 -3.97 -13.03 8.70
N ARG A 222 -4.60 -13.80 9.60
CA ARG A 222 -5.34 -13.28 10.76
C ARG A 222 -4.43 -12.50 11.69
N SER A 223 -4.80 -11.24 11.92
CA SER A 223 -4.07 -10.32 12.82
C SER A 223 -2.59 -10.11 12.48
N ARG A 224 -2.12 -10.61 11.32
CA ARG A 224 -0.72 -10.51 10.93
C ARG A 224 -0.34 -9.06 10.65
N PRO A 225 0.74 -8.54 11.27
CA PRO A 225 1.16 -7.16 11.07
C PRO A 225 1.74 -6.96 9.66
N GLN A 226 1.60 -5.75 9.14
CA GLN A 226 2.33 -5.28 7.96
C GLN A 226 3.29 -4.19 8.42
N ARG A 227 4.59 -4.53 8.47
CA ARG A 227 5.63 -3.66 9.05
C ARG A 227 6.20 -2.63 8.04
N ASN A 228 5.42 -2.21 7.08
CA ASN A 228 5.74 -1.12 6.19
C ASN A 228 5.03 0.15 6.68
N ALA A 229 5.74 1.28 6.72
CA ALA A 229 5.25 2.55 7.27
C ALA A 229 3.95 3.08 6.63
N TYR A 230 3.62 2.64 5.44
CA TYR A 230 2.39 3.04 4.73
C TYR A 230 1.17 2.20 5.12
N HIS A 231 1.36 0.97 5.64
CA HIS A 231 0.24 0.09 5.96
C HIS A 231 -0.35 0.43 7.32
N ARG A 232 -1.64 0.71 7.33
CA ARG A 232 -2.39 1.04 8.56
C ARG A 232 -2.98 -0.18 9.25
N PHE A 233 -3.15 -1.28 8.52
CA PHE A 233 -3.94 -2.43 8.91
C PHE A 233 -3.10 -3.72 8.93
N THR A 234 -3.56 -4.72 9.68
CA THR A 234 -3.12 -6.12 9.55
C THR A 234 -3.48 -6.67 8.17
N VAL A 235 -2.83 -7.76 7.74
CA VAL A 235 -3.04 -8.34 6.42
C VAL A 235 -4.52 -8.64 6.16
N ASP A 236 -5.18 -9.36 7.06
CA ASP A 236 -6.61 -9.69 6.96
C ASP A 236 -7.52 -8.46 6.88
N ARG A 237 -7.27 -7.43 7.68
CA ARG A 237 -8.05 -6.19 7.61
C ARG A 237 -7.76 -5.41 6.33
N HIS A 238 -6.51 -5.38 5.87
CA HIS A 238 -6.13 -4.76 4.60
C HIS A 238 -6.87 -5.41 3.42
N LEU A 239 -6.92 -6.74 3.36
CA LEU A 239 -7.66 -7.48 2.34
C LEU A 239 -9.17 -7.11 2.34
N CYS A 240 -9.77 -6.98 3.52
CA CYS A 240 -11.17 -6.52 3.63
C CYS A 240 -11.35 -5.06 3.16
N GLU A 241 -10.43 -4.16 3.51
CA GLU A 241 -10.48 -2.75 3.07
C GLU A 241 -10.28 -2.64 1.55
N ALA A 242 -9.36 -3.42 0.98
CA ALA A 242 -9.13 -3.46 -0.47
C ALA A 242 -10.39 -3.96 -1.21
N ALA A 243 -11.01 -5.05 -0.74
CA ALA A 243 -12.26 -5.55 -1.31
C ALA A 243 -13.41 -4.54 -1.17
N ALA A 244 -13.50 -3.83 -0.04
CA ALA A 244 -14.51 -2.80 0.19
C ALA A 244 -14.31 -1.57 -0.73
N ASN A 245 -13.07 -1.16 -0.98
CA ASN A 245 -12.75 -0.10 -1.93
C ASN A 245 -13.04 -0.55 -3.37
N ALA A 246 -12.67 -1.79 -3.73
CA ALA A 246 -12.94 -2.38 -5.03
C ALA A 246 -14.45 -2.41 -5.35
N ALA A 247 -15.30 -2.67 -4.35
CA ALA A 247 -16.75 -2.60 -4.51
C ALA A 247 -17.25 -1.22 -4.97
N GLY A 248 -16.54 -0.14 -4.62
CA GLY A 248 -16.83 1.21 -5.12
C GLY A 248 -16.42 1.45 -6.59
N LEU A 249 -15.62 0.54 -7.16
CA LEU A 249 -15.03 0.67 -8.51
C LEU A 249 -15.65 -0.30 -9.53
N VAL A 250 -16.59 -1.13 -9.13
CA VAL A 250 -17.21 -2.18 -9.98
C VAL A 250 -17.82 -1.68 -11.28
N ALA A 251 -18.25 -0.43 -11.33
CA ALA A 251 -18.80 0.18 -12.55
C ALA A 251 -17.75 0.45 -13.65
N ARG A 252 -16.46 0.31 -13.33
CA ARG A 252 -15.34 0.57 -14.25
C ARG A 252 -14.83 -0.68 -14.96
N VAL A 253 -15.35 -1.85 -14.63
CA VAL A 253 -14.89 -3.15 -15.13
C VAL A 253 -16.04 -4.00 -15.62
N ASP A 254 -15.75 -4.91 -16.57
CA ASP A 254 -16.75 -5.82 -17.13
C ASP A 254 -17.04 -7.01 -16.20
N ARG A 255 -16.10 -7.32 -15.28
CA ARG A 255 -16.17 -8.46 -14.35
C ARG A 255 -16.06 -8.00 -12.89
N PRO A 256 -17.17 -7.42 -12.34
CA PRO A 256 -17.22 -6.98 -10.94
C PRO A 256 -16.92 -8.08 -9.92
N ASP A 257 -17.30 -9.30 -10.22
CA ASP A 257 -17.04 -10.49 -9.41
C ASP A 257 -15.56 -10.79 -9.25
N LEU A 258 -14.81 -10.75 -10.35
CA LEU A 258 -13.36 -10.95 -10.33
C LEU A 258 -12.63 -9.78 -9.62
N LEU A 259 -13.12 -8.55 -9.79
CA LEU A 259 -12.51 -7.40 -9.13
C LEU A 259 -12.57 -7.53 -7.60
N VAL A 260 -13.73 -7.82 -7.02
CA VAL A 260 -13.86 -7.89 -5.56
C VAL A 260 -13.21 -9.15 -4.98
N ALA A 261 -13.25 -10.28 -5.71
CA ALA A 261 -12.56 -11.49 -5.32
C ALA A 261 -11.03 -11.31 -5.39
N GLY A 262 -10.53 -10.77 -6.50
CA GLY A 262 -9.11 -10.46 -6.67
C GLY A 262 -8.59 -9.47 -5.61
N ALA A 263 -9.38 -8.46 -5.26
CA ALA A 263 -9.03 -7.52 -4.21
C ALA A 263 -8.99 -8.17 -2.81
N LEU A 264 -9.84 -9.17 -2.53
CA LEU A 264 -9.76 -9.93 -1.29
C LEU A 264 -8.54 -10.85 -1.23
N LEU A 265 -8.06 -11.32 -2.39
CA LEU A 265 -7.04 -12.37 -2.48
C LEU A 265 -5.64 -11.86 -2.85
N HIS A 266 -5.48 -10.61 -3.33
CA HIS A 266 -4.24 -10.13 -3.97
C HIS A 266 -2.99 -10.28 -3.09
N ASP A 267 -3.14 -10.14 -1.79
CA ASP A 267 -2.06 -10.18 -0.78
C ASP A 267 -2.16 -11.38 0.17
N ILE A 268 -2.92 -12.41 -0.16
CA ILE A 268 -3.12 -13.59 0.71
C ILE A 268 -1.80 -14.31 1.01
N GLY A 269 -0.84 -14.24 0.11
CA GLY A 269 0.50 -14.81 0.29
C GLY A 269 1.31 -14.15 1.42
N LYS A 270 0.96 -12.94 1.86
CA LYS A 270 1.59 -12.27 3.02
C LYS A 270 1.41 -13.04 4.34
N GLY A 271 0.46 -13.97 4.38
CA GLY A 271 0.30 -14.88 5.49
C GLY A 271 1.47 -15.87 5.68
N TYR A 272 2.35 -16.05 4.69
CA TYR A 272 3.30 -17.16 4.60
C TYR A 272 4.78 -16.76 4.43
N PRO A 273 5.37 -15.91 5.29
CA PRO A 273 6.79 -15.60 5.20
C PRO A 273 7.68 -16.84 5.46
N PRO A 274 8.95 -16.85 5.05
CA PRO A 274 9.68 -15.73 4.45
C PRO A 274 9.66 -15.69 2.91
N ARG A 275 8.81 -16.49 2.27
CA ARG A 275 8.72 -16.56 0.80
C ARG A 275 8.18 -15.26 0.21
N ASP A 276 8.44 -15.02 -1.07
CA ASP A 276 7.82 -13.90 -1.80
C ASP A 276 6.28 -14.04 -1.78
N HIS A 277 5.60 -13.01 -1.30
CA HIS A 277 4.15 -13.06 -1.10
C HIS A 277 3.37 -13.15 -2.41
N THR A 278 3.91 -12.60 -3.50
CA THR A 278 3.28 -12.68 -4.82
C THR A 278 3.33 -14.09 -5.36
N GLU A 279 4.51 -14.76 -5.28
CA GLU A 279 4.66 -16.16 -5.71
C GLU A 279 3.76 -17.09 -4.90
N VAL A 280 3.78 -16.95 -3.57
CA VAL A 280 2.92 -17.74 -2.69
C VAL A 280 1.43 -17.44 -2.92
N GLY A 281 1.08 -16.18 -3.14
CA GLY A 281 -0.28 -15.76 -3.46
C GLY A 281 -0.78 -16.41 -4.75
N VAL A 282 0.06 -16.46 -5.78
CA VAL A 282 -0.24 -17.16 -7.05
C VAL A 282 -0.51 -18.64 -6.81
N GLU A 283 0.40 -19.35 -6.11
CA GLU A 283 0.22 -20.78 -5.79
C GLU A 283 -1.12 -21.03 -5.05
N ILE A 284 -1.43 -20.19 -4.06
CA ILE A 284 -2.68 -20.30 -3.30
C ILE A 284 -3.90 -20.08 -4.21
N VAL A 285 -3.89 -19.05 -5.04
CA VAL A 285 -5.06 -18.69 -5.85
C VAL A 285 -5.28 -19.66 -7.01
N GLU A 286 -4.23 -20.27 -7.57
CA GLU A 286 -4.34 -21.35 -8.55
C GLU A 286 -5.17 -22.55 -8.02
N ASP A 287 -5.01 -22.89 -6.74
CA ASP A 287 -5.77 -23.96 -6.09
C ASP A 287 -7.13 -23.49 -5.54
N LEU A 288 -7.17 -22.28 -4.98
CA LEU A 288 -8.33 -21.74 -4.27
C LEU A 288 -9.45 -21.30 -5.24
N ALA A 289 -9.13 -20.63 -6.34
CA ALA A 289 -10.15 -20.07 -7.23
C ALA A 289 -11.10 -21.15 -7.81
N PRO A 290 -10.63 -22.30 -8.28
CA PRO A 290 -11.53 -23.40 -8.68
C PRO A 290 -12.39 -23.91 -7.53
N ARG A 291 -11.87 -24.00 -6.31
CA ARG A 291 -12.62 -24.42 -5.11
C ARG A 291 -13.72 -23.42 -4.77
N LEU A 292 -13.49 -22.12 -4.97
CA LEU A 292 -14.49 -21.06 -4.84
C LEU A 292 -15.50 -21.02 -5.99
N GLY A 293 -15.43 -21.97 -6.95
CA GLY A 293 -16.38 -22.10 -8.06
C GLY A 293 -16.13 -21.14 -9.23
N PHE A 294 -14.92 -20.59 -9.37
CA PHE A 294 -14.50 -19.87 -10.58
C PHE A 294 -14.08 -20.89 -11.64
N ASP A 295 -14.41 -20.62 -12.89
CA ASP A 295 -13.98 -21.49 -13.99
C ASP A 295 -12.49 -21.31 -14.34
N ALA A 296 -11.98 -22.09 -15.28
CA ALA A 296 -10.56 -22.06 -15.65
C ALA A 296 -10.12 -20.70 -16.22
N ALA A 297 -10.99 -20.03 -17.00
CA ALA A 297 -10.68 -18.72 -17.56
C ALA A 297 -10.65 -17.64 -16.48
N ASP A 298 -11.61 -17.64 -15.57
CA ASP A 298 -11.67 -16.75 -14.41
C ASP A 298 -10.49 -16.98 -13.46
N THR A 299 -10.10 -18.25 -13.26
CA THR A 299 -8.93 -18.60 -12.44
C THR A 299 -7.66 -17.98 -12.99
N VAL A 300 -7.42 -18.04 -14.30
CA VAL A 300 -6.26 -17.38 -14.93
C VAL A 300 -6.27 -15.88 -14.66
N VAL A 301 -7.41 -15.21 -14.80
CA VAL A 301 -7.53 -13.78 -14.54
C VAL A 301 -7.26 -13.44 -13.07
N LEU A 302 -7.79 -14.21 -12.12
CA LEU A 302 -7.53 -14.00 -10.69
C LEU A 302 -6.05 -14.21 -10.35
N VAL A 303 -5.42 -15.22 -10.91
CA VAL A 303 -3.98 -15.48 -10.77
C VAL A 303 -3.16 -14.32 -11.33
N ASP A 304 -3.51 -13.81 -12.51
CA ASP A 304 -2.84 -12.65 -13.11
C ASP A 304 -3.04 -11.39 -12.30
N MET A 305 -4.22 -11.20 -11.69
CA MET A 305 -4.45 -10.09 -10.76
C MET A 305 -3.52 -10.15 -9.56
N VAL A 306 -3.32 -11.33 -8.96
CA VAL A 306 -2.39 -11.53 -7.84
C VAL A 306 -0.94 -11.35 -8.31
N ARG A 307 -0.56 -11.95 -9.43
CA ARG A 307 0.80 -11.88 -9.99
C ARG A 307 1.22 -10.46 -10.31
N HIS A 308 0.30 -9.65 -10.83
CA HIS A 308 0.58 -8.32 -11.36
C HIS A 308 0.00 -7.17 -10.54
N HIS A 309 -0.44 -7.41 -9.28
CA HIS A 309 -1.06 -6.35 -8.46
C HIS A 309 -0.14 -5.14 -8.22
N LEU A 310 1.19 -5.35 -8.17
CA LEU A 310 2.19 -4.29 -8.03
C LEU A 310 2.69 -3.72 -9.37
N LEU A 311 2.33 -4.31 -10.52
CA LEU A 311 2.87 -3.93 -11.83
C LEU A 311 2.57 -2.47 -12.17
N LEU A 312 1.30 -2.08 -12.12
CA LEU A 312 0.91 -0.73 -12.52
C LEU A 312 1.46 0.36 -11.59
N PRO A 313 1.36 0.25 -10.25
CA PRO A 313 1.92 1.27 -9.37
C PRO A 313 3.45 1.36 -9.47
N ASP A 314 4.14 0.24 -9.62
CA ASP A 314 5.60 0.22 -9.74
C ASP A 314 6.07 0.84 -11.07
N VAL A 315 5.49 0.43 -12.19
CA VAL A 315 5.85 0.98 -13.51
C VAL A 315 5.48 2.46 -13.59
N ALA A 316 4.26 2.84 -13.18
CA ALA A 316 3.80 4.22 -13.27
C ALA A 316 4.69 5.20 -12.50
N THR A 317 5.22 4.78 -11.35
CA THR A 317 6.03 5.67 -10.49
C THR A 317 7.54 5.58 -10.73
N ARG A 318 8.02 4.47 -11.33
CA ARG A 318 9.46 4.20 -11.47
C ARG A 318 9.95 4.19 -12.91
N ARG A 319 9.05 4.15 -13.91
CA ARG A 319 9.45 4.06 -15.31
C ARG A 319 9.01 5.28 -16.11
N ASP A 320 9.70 5.52 -17.21
CA ASP A 320 9.33 6.59 -18.15
C ASP A 320 8.15 6.12 -19.02
N LEU A 321 7.01 6.76 -18.87
CA LEU A 321 5.78 6.45 -19.60
C LEU A 321 5.82 6.97 -21.05
N SER A 322 6.86 7.70 -21.44
CA SER A 322 7.12 8.08 -22.83
C SER A 322 8.06 7.10 -23.54
N ASP A 323 8.61 6.11 -22.83
CA ASP A 323 9.45 5.08 -23.42
C ASP A 323 8.60 3.94 -23.98
N ARG A 324 8.85 3.59 -25.25
CA ARG A 324 8.17 2.51 -25.97
C ARG A 324 8.28 1.17 -25.24
N GLY A 325 9.48 0.84 -24.74
CA GLY A 325 9.75 -0.42 -24.07
C GLY A 325 8.94 -0.59 -22.79
N THR A 326 8.70 0.52 -22.06
CA THR A 326 7.87 0.54 -20.86
C THR A 326 6.42 0.12 -21.17
N ILE A 327 5.80 0.75 -22.16
CA ILE A 327 4.39 0.47 -22.51
C ILE A 327 4.23 -0.92 -23.11
N ASP A 328 5.13 -1.31 -24.03
CA ASP A 328 5.13 -2.64 -24.63
C ASP A 328 5.35 -3.75 -23.60
N GLY A 329 6.23 -3.53 -22.62
CA GLY A 329 6.48 -4.46 -21.52
C GLY A 329 5.22 -4.71 -20.68
N VAL A 330 4.49 -3.66 -20.32
CA VAL A 330 3.22 -3.79 -19.58
C VAL A 330 2.14 -4.46 -20.43
N ALA A 331 2.02 -4.08 -21.70
CA ALA A 331 1.04 -4.67 -22.63
C ALA A 331 1.25 -6.19 -22.77
N ARG A 332 2.50 -6.65 -22.91
CA ARG A 332 2.82 -8.07 -22.99
C ARG A 332 2.48 -8.85 -21.71
N GLN A 333 2.75 -8.26 -20.54
CA GLN A 333 2.49 -8.91 -19.24
C GLN A 333 1.00 -9.00 -18.95
N VAL A 334 0.24 -7.95 -19.27
CA VAL A 334 -1.20 -7.88 -18.96
C VAL A 334 -2.05 -8.62 -20.01
N GLY A 335 -1.65 -8.62 -21.27
CA GLY A 335 -2.20 -9.42 -22.36
C GLY A 335 -3.57 -8.96 -22.88
N SER A 336 -4.43 -8.30 -22.09
CA SER A 336 -5.77 -7.88 -22.51
C SER A 336 -6.26 -6.61 -21.84
N VAL A 337 -7.13 -5.85 -22.55
CA VAL A 337 -7.76 -4.65 -21.99
C VAL A 337 -8.65 -4.96 -20.76
N PRO A 338 -9.49 -6.02 -20.76
CA PRO A 338 -10.26 -6.37 -19.56
C PRO A 338 -9.38 -6.63 -18.32
N THR A 339 -8.30 -7.41 -18.45
CA THR A 339 -7.35 -7.66 -17.36
C THR A 339 -6.67 -6.36 -16.90
N LEU A 340 -6.28 -5.50 -17.84
CA LEU A 340 -5.71 -4.18 -17.52
C LEU A 340 -6.66 -3.32 -16.69
N ARG A 341 -7.95 -3.27 -17.02
CA ARG A 341 -8.94 -2.50 -16.27
C ARG A 341 -9.18 -3.07 -14.87
N LEU A 342 -9.15 -4.41 -14.71
CA LEU A 342 -9.18 -5.06 -13.41
C LEU A 342 -7.96 -4.69 -12.55
N LEU A 343 -6.75 -4.77 -13.12
CA LEU A 343 -5.52 -4.38 -12.44
C LEU A 343 -5.50 -2.88 -12.08
N GLN A 344 -6.00 -2.00 -12.95
CA GLN A 344 -6.11 -0.58 -12.67
C GLN A 344 -7.04 -0.30 -11.47
N ALA A 345 -8.21 -0.93 -11.45
CA ALA A 345 -9.16 -0.80 -10.35
C ALA A 345 -8.62 -1.41 -9.05
N LEU A 346 -7.94 -2.57 -9.14
CA LEU A 346 -7.28 -3.21 -8.01
C LEU A 346 -6.17 -2.29 -7.43
N THR A 347 -5.32 -1.71 -8.28
CA THR A 347 -4.26 -0.78 -7.85
C THR A 347 -4.82 0.41 -7.06
N GLU A 348 -5.93 0.99 -7.50
CA GLU A 348 -6.61 2.08 -6.79
C GLU A 348 -7.16 1.59 -5.45
N ALA A 349 -7.88 0.45 -5.44
CA ALA A 349 -8.50 -0.12 -4.25
C ALA A 349 -7.48 -0.50 -3.17
N ASP A 350 -6.39 -1.15 -3.55
CA ASP A 350 -5.28 -1.53 -2.69
C ASP A 350 -4.54 -0.30 -2.13
N SER A 351 -4.18 0.66 -2.99
CA SER A 351 -3.51 1.88 -2.55
C SER A 351 -4.35 2.68 -1.55
N MET A 352 -5.68 2.76 -1.75
CA MET A 352 -6.60 3.36 -0.78
C MET A 352 -6.66 2.58 0.54
N ALA A 353 -6.55 1.24 0.50
CA ALA A 353 -6.52 0.38 1.68
C ALA A 353 -5.21 0.50 2.45
N THR A 354 -4.10 0.75 1.76
CA THR A 354 -2.77 0.94 2.35
C THR A 354 -2.75 2.18 3.23
N GLY A 355 -3.21 3.33 2.74
CA GLY A 355 -3.34 4.55 3.52
C GLY A 355 -3.46 5.83 2.68
N PRO A 356 -3.78 6.98 3.29
CA PRO A 356 -3.99 8.24 2.57
C PRO A 356 -2.78 8.71 1.77
N ALA A 357 -1.56 8.42 2.25
CA ALA A 357 -0.32 8.78 1.57
C ALA A 357 0.00 7.86 0.38
N ALA A 358 -0.63 6.69 0.29
CA ALA A 358 -0.35 5.71 -0.76
C ALA A 358 -1.10 6.00 -2.08
N TRP A 359 -2.17 6.81 -2.04
CA TRP A 359 -2.98 7.17 -3.21
C TRP A 359 -3.28 8.66 -3.24
N GLY A 360 -2.44 9.42 -3.94
CA GLY A 360 -2.63 10.84 -4.21
C GLY A 360 -3.01 11.11 -5.67
N GLU A 361 -3.44 12.33 -5.97
CA GLU A 361 -3.85 12.74 -7.32
C GLU A 361 -2.75 12.50 -8.37
N TRP A 362 -1.50 12.73 -7.99
CA TRP A 362 -0.35 12.52 -8.87
C TRP A 362 -0.17 11.04 -9.26
N LYS A 363 -0.15 10.12 -8.27
CA LYS A 363 -0.03 8.68 -8.54
C LYS A 363 -1.22 8.17 -9.34
N ALA A 364 -2.42 8.63 -9.02
CA ALA A 364 -3.64 8.30 -9.77
C ALA A 364 -3.56 8.75 -11.24
N ALA A 365 -2.97 9.93 -11.50
CA ALA A 365 -2.77 10.43 -12.86
C ALA A 365 -1.76 9.57 -13.63
N LEU A 366 -0.63 9.19 -13.02
CA LEU A 366 0.37 8.33 -13.65
C LEU A 366 -0.16 6.93 -13.97
N VAL A 367 -0.86 6.31 -13.01
CA VAL A 367 -1.46 4.98 -13.23
C VAL A 367 -2.52 5.04 -14.35
N ARG A 368 -3.30 6.12 -14.41
CA ARG A 368 -4.28 6.33 -15.49
C ARG A 368 -3.58 6.50 -16.84
N GLU A 369 -2.55 7.34 -16.90
CA GLU A 369 -1.77 7.56 -18.12
C GLU A 369 -1.17 6.25 -18.64
N LEU A 370 -0.52 5.47 -17.74
CA LEU A 370 0.02 4.16 -18.08
C LEU A 370 -1.07 3.22 -18.61
N ALA A 371 -2.20 3.13 -17.91
CA ALA A 371 -3.31 2.26 -18.31
C ALA A 371 -3.93 2.67 -19.66
N ASP A 372 -4.09 3.97 -19.93
CA ASP A 372 -4.67 4.45 -21.17
C ASP A 372 -3.72 4.22 -22.37
N LYS A 373 -2.42 4.46 -22.20
CA LYS A 373 -1.40 4.14 -23.21
C LYS A 373 -1.33 2.65 -23.51
N THR A 374 -1.31 1.82 -22.45
CA THR A 374 -1.30 0.36 -22.57
C THR A 374 -2.57 -0.17 -23.23
N ALA A 375 -3.75 0.36 -22.86
CA ALA A 375 -5.02 -0.02 -23.48
C ALA A 375 -5.05 0.31 -24.97
N HIS A 376 -4.50 1.46 -25.38
CA HIS A 376 -4.39 1.84 -26.80
C HIS A 376 -3.60 0.78 -27.58
N VAL A 377 -2.45 0.36 -27.08
CA VAL A 377 -1.61 -0.67 -27.71
C VAL A 377 -2.30 -2.02 -27.75
N LEU A 378 -2.93 -2.46 -26.63
CA LEU A 378 -3.69 -3.72 -26.57
C LEU A 378 -4.90 -3.75 -27.50
N ALA A 379 -5.48 -2.60 -27.81
CA ALA A 379 -6.55 -2.45 -28.79
C ALA A 379 -6.06 -2.44 -30.25
N GLY A 380 -4.75 -2.62 -30.50
CA GLY A 380 -4.14 -2.60 -31.83
C GLY A 380 -3.74 -1.21 -32.34
N GLY A 381 -3.74 -0.20 -31.49
CA GLY A 381 -3.22 1.12 -31.79
C GLY A 381 -1.70 1.13 -31.92
N SER A 382 -1.16 2.16 -32.61
CA SER A 382 0.29 2.31 -32.76
C SER A 382 0.94 2.66 -31.43
N ILE A 383 2.05 1.99 -31.13
CA ILE A 383 2.83 2.29 -29.91
C ILE A 383 3.48 3.68 -30.00
N GLU A 384 3.82 4.13 -31.22
CA GLU A 384 4.36 5.46 -31.49
C GLU A 384 3.36 6.55 -31.10
N ASP A 385 2.07 6.36 -31.38
CA ASP A 385 1.01 7.28 -30.97
C ASP A 385 0.81 7.27 -29.45
N ALA A 386 0.92 6.10 -28.83
CA ALA A 386 0.80 5.95 -27.38
C ALA A 386 1.94 6.64 -26.62
N VAL A 387 3.17 6.57 -27.15
CA VAL A 387 4.37 7.12 -26.49
C VAL A 387 4.81 8.47 -27.04
N SER A 388 4.03 9.08 -27.96
CA SER A 388 4.34 10.41 -28.48
C SER A 388 4.56 11.37 -27.31
N SER A 389 5.83 11.65 -27.02
CA SER A 389 6.22 12.52 -25.92
C SER A 389 5.87 13.96 -26.27
N GLN A 390 5.10 14.62 -25.40
CA GLN A 390 4.90 16.07 -25.49
C GLN A 390 6.12 16.84 -24.96
N PHE A 391 7.16 16.15 -24.46
CA PHE A 391 8.38 16.76 -23.96
C PHE A 391 9.54 16.62 -24.97
N PRO A 392 10.23 17.73 -25.30
CA PRO A 392 9.89 19.11 -24.95
C PRO A 392 8.61 19.59 -25.66
N THR A 393 7.76 20.31 -24.93
CA THR A 393 6.51 20.91 -25.47
C THR A 393 6.83 22.01 -26.50
N VAL A 394 5.81 22.51 -27.21
CA VAL A 394 5.97 23.66 -28.11
C VAL A 394 6.50 24.89 -27.37
N ASP A 395 6.01 25.14 -26.15
CA ASP A 395 6.49 26.25 -25.31
C ASP A 395 7.94 26.04 -24.84
N HIS A 396 8.32 24.81 -24.49
CA HIS A 396 9.70 24.46 -24.18
C HIS A 396 10.64 24.74 -25.35
N ARG A 397 10.28 24.33 -26.57
CA ARG A 397 11.07 24.59 -27.78
C ARG A 397 11.19 26.08 -28.06
N ARG A 398 10.12 26.87 -27.80
CA ARG A 398 10.17 28.32 -27.91
C ARG A 398 11.15 28.96 -26.93
N LEU A 399 11.13 28.51 -25.66
CA LEU A 399 12.08 28.98 -24.62
C LEU A 399 13.53 28.63 -25.00
N MET A 400 13.79 27.45 -25.52
CA MET A 400 15.13 27.04 -25.97
C MET A 400 15.60 27.88 -27.16
N ALA A 401 14.70 28.15 -28.12
CA ALA A 401 15.02 28.97 -29.29
C ALA A 401 15.41 30.41 -28.96
N GLU A 402 15.10 30.92 -27.77
CA GLU A 402 15.58 32.22 -27.29
C GLU A 402 17.09 32.23 -26.97
N SER A 403 17.73 31.05 -26.93
CA SER A 403 19.17 30.84 -26.69
C SER A 403 19.70 31.59 -25.46
N ARG A 404 18.87 31.72 -24.43
CA ARG A 404 19.20 32.38 -23.17
C ARG A 404 18.73 31.56 -21.98
N ARG A 405 19.42 31.74 -20.85
CA ARG A 405 18.96 31.15 -19.59
C ARG A 405 17.57 31.63 -19.22
N SER A 406 16.73 30.69 -18.84
CA SER A 406 15.40 30.92 -18.26
C SER A 406 15.18 29.97 -17.09
N VAL A 407 14.71 30.49 -15.96
CA VAL A 407 14.33 29.72 -14.78
C VAL A 407 12.91 30.11 -14.41
N HIS A 408 11.99 29.18 -14.49
CA HIS A 408 10.57 29.44 -14.26
C HIS A 408 9.96 28.36 -13.37
N GLY A 409 9.31 28.77 -12.28
CA GLY A 409 8.57 27.89 -11.40
C GLY A 409 7.08 28.23 -11.40
N GLU A 410 6.22 27.25 -11.65
CA GLU A 410 4.76 27.40 -11.64
C GLU A 410 4.09 26.16 -11.06
N GLY A 411 3.12 26.35 -10.16
CA GLY A 411 2.48 25.24 -9.46
C GLY A 411 3.52 24.37 -8.73
N PHE A 412 3.68 23.14 -9.15
CA PHE A 412 4.67 22.17 -8.64
C PHE A 412 5.76 21.83 -9.66
N THR A 413 5.99 22.69 -10.65
CA THR A 413 6.94 22.45 -11.73
C THR A 413 7.99 23.54 -11.77
N LEU A 414 9.26 23.14 -11.86
CA LEU A 414 10.40 24.03 -12.12
C LEU A 414 10.97 23.72 -13.49
N THR A 415 10.96 24.69 -14.39
CA THR A 415 11.55 24.61 -15.73
C THR A 415 12.81 25.44 -15.80
N VAL A 416 13.92 24.86 -16.23
CA VAL A 416 15.22 25.51 -16.37
C VAL A 416 15.75 25.29 -17.78
N VAL A 417 16.06 26.37 -18.48
CA VAL A 417 16.76 26.37 -19.79
C VAL A 417 18.10 27.05 -19.58
N ASP A 418 19.18 26.45 -20.03
CA ASP A 418 20.54 27.03 -20.05
C ASP A 418 21.37 26.34 -21.15
N HIS A 419 22.58 26.85 -21.42
CA HIS A 419 23.55 26.12 -22.25
C HIS A 419 23.84 24.75 -21.65
N ASP A 420 23.89 23.74 -22.50
CA ASP A 420 24.21 22.37 -22.08
C ASP A 420 25.64 22.31 -21.52
N ARG A 421 25.77 21.73 -20.34
CA ARG A 421 27.04 21.55 -19.65
C ARG A 421 26.95 20.47 -18.58
N PRO A 422 28.04 19.71 -18.35
CA PRO A 422 28.07 18.70 -17.32
C PRO A 422 27.66 19.27 -15.95
N GLY A 423 26.76 18.55 -15.27
CA GLY A 423 26.30 18.91 -13.94
C GLY A 423 25.19 19.97 -13.87
N LEU A 424 24.61 20.41 -14.99
CA LEU A 424 23.44 21.30 -15.01
C LEU A 424 22.29 20.69 -14.19
N PHE A 425 21.90 19.48 -14.52
CA PHE A 425 20.84 18.75 -13.84
C PHE A 425 21.10 18.59 -12.33
N SER A 426 22.33 18.18 -11.96
CA SER A 426 22.70 17.96 -10.56
C SER A 426 22.67 19.25 -9.72
N LYS A 427 23.08 20.38 -10.31
CA LYS A 427 23.00 21.68 -9.62
C LYS A 427 21.56 22.09 -9.33
N VAL A 428 20.67 21.93 -10.31
CA VAL A 428 19.25 22.22 -10.14
C VAL A 428 18.63 21.32 -9.08
N ALA A 429 18.85 19.99 -9.16
CA ALA A 429 18.40 19.04 -8.15
C ALA A 429 18.89 19.39 -6.74
N GLY A 430 20.13 19.85 -6.62
CA GLY A 430 20.69 20.30 -5.35
C GLY A 430 20.04 21.56 -4.81
N VAL A 431 19.69 22.52 -5.66
CA VAL A 431 18.98 23.75 -5.23
C VAL A 431 17.55 23.42 -4.82
N VAL A 432 16.87 22.54 -5.53
CA VAL A 432 15.54 22.04 -5.14
C VAL A 432 15.59 21.48 -3.71
N ALA A 433 16.53 20.59 -3.42
CA ALA A 433 16.72 20.03 -2.08
C ALA A 433 17.09 21.10 -1.03
N LEU A 434 17.90 22.13 -1.38
CA LEU A 434 18.24 23.25 -0.48
C LEU A 434 17.02 24.08 -0.08
N ASN A 435 16.04 24.20 -0.96
CA ASN A 435 14.81 24.94 -0.70
C ASN A 435 13.72 24.09 -0.02
N GLY A 436 14.03 22.85 0.40
CA GLY A 436 13.09 21.99 1.11
C GLY A 436 12.00 21.43 0.20
N LEU A 437 12.36 21.15 -1.03
CA LEU A 437 11.50 20.53 -2.02
C LEU A 437 12.03 19.14 -2.34
N ASP A 438 11.12 18.18 -2.44
CA ASP A 438 11.39 16.82 -2.86
C ASP A 438 11.08 16.70 -4.35
N VAL A 439 11.96 16.05 -5.11
CA VAL A 439 11.75 15.80 -6.53
C VAL A 439 10.93 14.52 -6.68
N LEU A 440 9.83 14.58 -7.42
CA LEU A 440 9.00 13.43 -7.78
C LEU A 440 9.37 12.84 -9.15
N ALA A 441 9.67 13.73 -10.10
CA ALA A 441 10.12 13.35 -11.42
C ALA A 441 10.93 14.49 -12.02
N ALA A 442 11.83 14.15 -12.94
CA ALA A 442 12.51 15.13 -13.75
C ALA A 442 12.71 14.63 -15.17
N ALA A 443 12.77 15.55 -16.14
CA ALA A 443 13.10 15.28 -17.53
C ALA A 443 14.17 16.26 -17.99
N ALA A 444 15.06 15.78 -18.86
CA ALA A 444 16.09 16.61 -19.48
C ALA A 444 16.12 16.39 -21.00
N PHE A 445 16.39 17.44 -21.73
CA PHE A 445 16.51 17.42 -23.18
C PHE A 445 17.57 18.43 -23.58
N SER A 446 18.44 18.03 -24.52
CA SER A 446 19.42 18.92 -25.14
C SER A 446 19.18 18.95 -26.64
N ASP A 447 19.19 20.14 -27.23
CA ASP A 447 19.04 20.31 -28.68
C ASP A 447 20.41 20.32 -29.40
N GLU A 448 20.36 20.38 -30.74
CA GLU A 448 21.57 20.42 -31.58
C GLU A 448 22.33 21.75 -31.47
N ASP A 449 21.68 22.80 -30.99
CA ASP A 449 22.25 24.13 -30.80
C ASP A 449 22.97 24.28 -29.44
N GLY A 450 23.00 23.21 -28.63
CA GLY A 450 23.68 23.16 -27.33
C GLY A 450 22.88 23.85 -26.21
N MET A 451 21.57 23.95 -26.35
CA MET A 451 20.69 24.37 -25.27
C MET A 451 20.13 23.14 -24.55
N ALA A 452 20.16 23.16 -23.22
CA ALA A 452 19.56 22.15 -22.38
C ALA A 452 18.30 22.67 -21.67
N LEU A 453 17.28 21.84 -21.61
CA LEU A 453 16.04 22.01 -20.87
C LEU A 453 15.99 20.97 -19.76
N CYS A 454 15.77 21.40 -18.52
CA CYS A 454 15.46 20.53 -17.39
C CYS A 454 14.10 20.93 -16.81
N GLU A 455 13.22 19.98 -16.66
CA GLU A 455 11.95 20.14 -15.96
C GLU A 455 11.92 19.25 -14.72
N PHE A 456 11.61 19.84 -13.57
CA PHE A 456 11.52 19.13 -12.29
C PHE A 456 10.10 19.26 -11.75
N ARG A 457 9.46 18.14 -11.49
CA ARG A 457 8.22 18.08 -10.73
C ARG A 457 8.56 17.87 -9.27
N VAL A 458 8.09 18.77 -8.42
CA VAL A 458 8.48 18.83 -7.00
C VAL A 458 7.29 18.94 -6.09
N GLU A 459 7.51 18.60 -4.81
CA GLU A 459 6.56 18.88 -3.73
C GLU A 459 7.32 19.42 -2.50
N PRO A 460 6.68 20.18 -1.61
CA PRO A 460 7.30 20.59 -0.36
C PRO A 460 7.61 19.39 0.53
N SER A 461 8.84 19.28 1.06
CA SER A 461 9.22 18.25 2.03
C SER A 461 8.44 18.34 3.35
N ASN A 462 7.84 19.49 3.64
CA ASN A 462 6.91 19.68 4.75
C ASN A 462 5.48 19.83 4.18
N PRO A 463 4.55 18.90 4.46
CA PRO A 463 3.17 18.98 3.99
C PRO A 463 2.39 20.23 4.48
N ASP A 464 2.84 20.83 5.58
CA ASP A 464 2.21 22.03 6.16
C ASP A 464 2.77 23.34 5.56
N ALA A 465 3.62 23.28 4.53
CA ALA A 465 4.16 24.48 3.89
C ALA A 465 3.08 25.16 3.02
N ASP A 466 2.91 26.49 3.20
CA ASP A 466 1.83 27.24 2.56
C ASP A 466 1.96 27.30 1.03
N ALA A 467 3.11 27.62 0.48
CA ALA A 467 3.38 27.72 -0.96
C ALA A 467 4.88 27.66 -1.25
N ILE A 468 5.23 27.26 -2.47
CA ILE A 468 6.62 27.27 -2.93
C ILE A 468 7.03 28.72 -3.26
N ASP A 469 8.12 29.18 -2.65
CA ASP A 469 8.73 30.47 -2.99
C ASP A 469 9.59 30.35 -4.26
N TRP A 470 8.91 30.39 -5.41
CA TRP A 470 9.55 30.24 -6.71
C TRP A 470 10.55 31.36 -7.03
N VAL A 471 10.37 32.56 -6.47
CA VAL A 471 11.33 33.68 -6.66
C VAL A 471 12.67 33.35 -6.02
N ARG A 472 12.64 32.82 -4.81
CA ARG A 472 13.84 32.37 -4.09
C ARG A 472 14.49 31.18 -4.76
N VAL A 473 13.69 30.19 -5.18
CA VAL A 473 14.22 28.99 -5.88
C VAL A 473 14.91 29.41 -7.17
N ALA A 474 14.33 30.28 -7.97
CA ALA A 474 14.92 30.78 -9.21
C ALA A 474 16.24 31.52 -8.98
N ASP A 475 16.30 32.45 -8.00
CA ASP A 475 17.56 33.15 -7.64
C ASP A 475 18.66 32.16 -7.20
N ASP A 476 18.32 31.18 -6.38
CA ASP A 476 19.28 30.16 -5.94
C ASP A 476 19.74 29.27 -7.11
N VAL A 477 18.86 28.93 -8.08
CA VAL A 477 19.25 28.20 -9.30
C VAL A 477 20.22 29.03 -10.13
N GLU A 478 19.90 30.30 -10.42
CA GLU A 478 20.78 31.18 -11.18
C GLU A 478 22.16 31.31 -10.51
N ARG A 479 22.19 31.51 -9.20
CA ARG A 479 23.47 31.60 -8.43
C ARG A 479 24.24 30.29 -8.45
N ALA A 480 23.57 29.13 -8.43
CA ALA A 480 24.22 27.84 -8.51
C ALA A 480 24.82 27.61 -9.91
N LEU A 481 24.07 27.98 -10.95
CA LEU A 481 24.52 27.87 -12.34
C LEU A 481 25.71 28.79 -12.63
N ASP A 482 25.75 29.98 -12.02
CA ASP A 482 26.89 30.92 -12.10
C ASP A 482 28.08 30.53 -11.22
N GLY A 483 28.00 29.43 -10.45
CA GLY A 483 29.06 29.05 -9.51
C GLY A 483 29.16 29.92 -8.26
N ARG A 484 28.14 30.76 -7.99
CA ARG A 484 28.07 31.67 -6.83
C ARG A 484 27.32 31.08 -5.63
N LEU A 485 26.81 29.83 -5.74
CA LEU A 485 26.20 29.06 -4.67
C LEU A 485 26.91 27.73 -4.48
N ALA A 486 27.48 27.50 -3.32
CA ALA A 486 28.19 26.26 -2.98
C ALA A 486 27.16 25.16 -2.58
N VAL A 487 26.41 24.64 -3.55
CA VAL A 487 25.30 23.68 -3.36
C VAL A 487 25.71 22.51 -2.49
N ARG A 488 26.80 21.81 -2.84
CA ARG A 488 27.30 20.63 -2.12
C ARG A 488 27.61 20.95 -0.63
N ALA A 489 28.31 22.06 -0.37
CA ALA A 489 28.68 22.46 0.98
C ALA A 489 27.46 22.79 1.84
N ARG A 490 26.48 23.52 1.27
CA ARG A 490 25.23 23.87 1.97
C ARG A 490 24.34 22.68 2.25
N LEU A 491 24.25 21.73 1.31
CA LEU A 491 23.53 20.47 1.53
C LEU A 491 24.17 19.66 2.66
N ALA A 492 25.51 19.59 2.70
CA ALA A 492 26.24 18.91 3.78
C ALA A 492 25.99 19.59 5.15
N GLU A 493 25.95 20.92 5.20
CA GLU A 493 25.63 21.67 6.41
C GLU A 493 24.17 21.43 6.87
N ARG A 494 23.22 21.45 5.94
CA ARG A 494 21.82 21.17 6.21
C ARG A 494 21.62 19.74 6.73
N ALA A 495 22.27 18.74 6.13
CA ALA A 495 22.24 17.35 6.58
C ALA A 495 22.76 17.22 8.02
N ARG A 496 23.88 17.86 8.38
CA ARG A 496 24.43 17.85 9.75
C ARG A 496 23.46 18.49 10.75
N THR A 497 22.77 19.56 10.37
CA THR A 497 21.81 20.26 11.22
C THR A 497 20.55 19.42 11.45
N TYR A 498 20.12 18.69 10.43
CA TYR A 498 18.98 17.78 10.49
C TYR A 498 19.26 16.59 11.41
N VAL A 499 20.43 15.95 11.30
CA VAL A 499 20.87 14.85 12.18
C VAL A 499 20.91 15.29 13.64
N ARG A 500 21.37 16.53 13.93
CA ARG A 500 21.41 17.05 15.31
C ARG A 500 20.01 17.30 15.92
N ARG A 501 19.01 17.55 15.10
CA ARG A 501 17.62 17.79 15.54
C ARG A 501 16.78 16.52 15.64
N ARG A 502 17.17 15.45 14.96
CA ARG A 502 16.50 14.16 15.05
C ARG A 502 16.88 13.51 16.38
N PRO A 503 15.91 13.04 17.21
CA PRO A 503 16.23 12.25 18.41
C PRO A 503 17.07 11.04 18.01
N LEU A 504 18.02 10.63 18.88
CA LEU A 504 18.95 9.50 18.70
C LEU A 504 18.30 8.11 18.50
N GLN A 505 17.03 8.04 18.12
CA GLN A 505 16.18 6.86 18.21
C GLN A 505 15.78 6.21 16.89
N ALA A 506 16.24 6.68 15.75
CA ALA A 506 15.98 5.99 14.49
C ALA A 506 17.16 5.08 14.14
N ARG A 507 17.20 3.86 14.68
CA ARG A 507 17.96 2.78 14.05
C ARG A 507 17.24 2.39 12.74
N PRO A 508 17.98 2.11 11.64
CA PRO A 508 17.37 1.61 10.43
C PRO A 508 16.58 0.33 10.75
N TRP A 509 15.38 0.28 10.22
CA TRP A 509 14.40 -0.76 10.51
C TRP A 509 14.83 -2.19 10.11
N ALA A 510 15.28 -2.38 8.90
CA ALA A 510 15.79 -3.65 8.38
C ALA A 510 17.10 -3.38 7.65
N PRO A 511 18.01 -4.34 7.48
CA PRO A 511 19.13 -4.19 6.58
C PRO A 511 18.56 -4.00 5.17
N PHE A 512 18.45 -2.74 4.75
CA PHE A 512 18.18 -2.39 3.37
C PHE A 512 19.54 -2.22 2.71
N ASP A 513 19.84 -3.14 1.80
CA ASP A 513 21.09 -3.06 1.07
C ASP A 513 20.98 -1.96 0.01
N ASN A 514 21.83 -0.94 0.12
CA ASN A 514 22.02 0.02 -0.94
C ASN A 514 22.40 -0.73 -2.23
N LYS A 515 21.63 -0.55 -3.29
CA LYS A 515 21.78 -1.32 -4.52
C LYS A 515 21.70 -0.42 -5.75
N VAL A 516 22.56 -0.71 -6.71
CA VAL A 516 22.52 -0.12 -8.06
C VAL A 516 22.24 -1.26 -9.03
N ILE A 517 21.18 -1.10 -9.82
CA ILE A 517 20.71 -2.11 -10.78
C ILE A 517 20.69 -1.47 -12.16
N PHE A 518 21.20 -2.17 -13.16
CA PHE A 518 21.17 -1.74 -14.56
C PHE A 518 20.18 -2.58 -15.34
N ASP A 519 19.40 -1.92 -16.19
CA ASP A 519 18.42 -2.55 -17.05
C ASP A 519 18.55 -1.94 -18.46
N ASN A 520 18.97 -2.77 -19.41
CA ASN A 520 19.09 -2.43 -20.82
C ASN A 520 17.92 -2.94 -21.66
N GLU A 521 16.95 -3.65 -21.04
CA GLU A 521 15.82 -4.24 -21.75
C GLU A 521 14.58 -3.36 -21.72
N THR A 522 14.32 -2.70 -20.59
CA THR A 522 13.12 -1.92 -20.34
C THR A 522 12.98 -0.69 -21.23
N SER A 523 14.08 0.03 -21.51
CA SER A 523 14.08 1.21 -22.40
C SER A 523 14.59 0.87 -23.79
N ALA A 524 13.98 1.44 -24.82
CA ALA A 524 14.46 1.30 -26.19
C ALA A 524 15.78 2.07 -26.44
N ASN A 525 15.97 3.22 -25.77
CA ASN A 525 16.96 4.23 -26.15
C ASN A 525 17.94 4.64 -25.04
N ALA A 526 17.83 4.11 -23.86
CA ALA A 526 18.67 4.46 -22.70
C ALA A 526 18.94 3.25 -21.81
N THR A 527 20.02 3.28 -21.06
CA THR A 527 20.25 2.37 -19.94
C THR A 527 19.48 2.91 -18.72
N VAL A 528 18.66 2.07 -18.09
CA VAL A 528 17.97 2.41 -16.85
C VAL A 528 18.88 2.05 -15.68
N VAL A 529 19.25 3.04 -14.88
CA VAL A 529 20.03 2.87 -13.65
C VAL A 529 19.08 3.05 -12.47
N GLU A 530 18.70 1.96 -11.83
CA GLU A 530 17.85 2.00 -10.63
C GLU A 530 18.75 2.01 -9.38
N VAL A 531 18.56 3.02 -8.55
CA VAL A 531 19.29 3.21 -7.29
C VAL A 531 18.34 3.03 -6.14
N ARG A 532 18.65 2.08 -5.25
CA ARG A 532 17.92 1.88 -4.00
C ARG A 532 18.82 2.26 -2.84
N ALA A 533 18.34 3.15 -1.96
CA ALA A 533 19.15 3.63 -0.85
C ALA A 533 18.27 4.16 0.30
N HIS A 534 18.90 4.40 1.46
CA HIS A 534 18.27 5.19 2.51
C HIS A 534 18.13 6.65 2.06
N ASP A 535 16.96 7.25 2.34
CA ASP A 535 16.74 8.65 2.04
C ASP A 535 17.67 9.56 2.86
N ALA A 536 18.26 10.53 2.19
CA ALA A 536 19.15 11.49 2.81
C ALA A 536 19.11 12.84 2.09
N ILE A 537 19.19 13.92 2.86
CA ILE A 537 19.22 15.27 2.30
C ILE A 537 20.32 15.40 1.25
N GLY A 538 19.94 15.76 0.02
CA GLY A 538 20.83 15.95 -1.10
C GLY A 538 21.34 14.66 -1.74
N LEU A 539 20.71 13.52 -1.48
CA LEU A 539 21.07 12.24 -2.10
C LEU A 539 20.96 12.31 -3.62
N LEU A 540 19.85 12.81 -4.16
CA LEU A 540 19.64 13.00 -5.60
C LEU A 540 20.77 13.85 -6.24
N HIS A 541 21.16 14.96 -5.58
CA HIS A 541 22.29 15.78 -6.04
C HIS A 541 23.61 15.00 -6.07
N ARG A 542 23.89 14.17 -5.06
CA ARG A 542 25.12 13.36 -5.01
C ARG A 542 25.14 12.31 -6.12
N ILE A 543 24.03 11.60 -6.31
CA ILE A 543 23.88 10.58 -7.38
C ILE A 543 24.09 11.25 -8.74
N THR A 544 23.34 12.32 -9.03
CA THR A 544 23.40 12.98 -10.35
C THR A 544 24.72 13.72 -10.59
N SER A 545 25.40 14.19 -9.54
CA SER A 545 26.76 14.75 -9.67
C SER A 545 27.78 13.66 -10.05
N THR A 546 27.67 12.47 -9.46
CA THR A 546 28.53 11.34 -9.79
C THR A 546 28.28 10.84 -11.21
N MET A 547 27.01 10.83 -11.65
CA MET A 547 26.67 10.52 -13.05
C MET A 547 27.30 11.53 -14.01
N ALA A 548 27.27 12.82 -13.66
CA ALA A 548 27.90 13.87 -14.47
C ALA A 548 29.44 13.77 -14.47
N GLU A 549 30.09 13.35 -13.37
CA GLU A 549 31.55 13.08 -13.31
C GLU A 549 31.94 11.89 -14.19
N LEU A 550 31.03 10.98 -14.46
CA LEU A 550 31.20 9.84 -15.37
C LEU A 550 30.69 10.15 -16.79
N ASP A 551 30.46 11.40 -17.12
CA ASP A 551 29.97 11.85 -18.43
C ASP A 551 28.68 11.15 -18.91
N LEU A 552 27.79 10.80 -17.98
CA LEU A 552 26.50 10.22 -18.31
C LEU A 552 25.48 11.33 -18.62
N ASP A 553 24.80 11.21 -19.75
CA ASP A 553 23.68 12.08 -20.14
C ASP A 553 22.37 11.57 -19.53
N ILE A 554 21.81 12.33 -18.57
CA ILE A 554 20.55 11.99 -17.91
C ILE A 554 19.40 12.54 -18.74
N ARG A 555 18.60 11.64 -19.31
CA ARG A 555 17.42 11.98 -20.13
C ARG A 555 16.15 12.15 -19.32
N SER A 556 15.97 11.30 -18.32
CA SER A 556 14.81 11.29 -17.45
C SER A 556 15.19 10.70 -16.09
N ALA A 557 14.50 11.15 -15.05
CA ALA A 557 14.61 10.58 -13.71
C ALA A 557 13.23 10.45 -13.08
N LYS A 558 12.97 9.31 -12.48
CA LYS A 558 11.82 9.05 -11.62
C LYS A 558 12.33 8.85 -10.20
N VAL A 559 11.85 9.66 -9.29
CA VAL A 559 12.29 9.68 -7.89
C VAL A 559 11.13 9.27 -7.00
N GLN A 560 11.31 8.22 -6.20
CA GLN A 560 10.28 7.74 -5.32
C GLN A 560 10.83 7.53 -3.91
N THR A 561 10.30 8.27 -2.95
CA THR A 561 10.60 8.06 -1.53
C THR A 561 9.56 7.12 -0.90
N LEU A 562 10.02 6.06 -0.28
CA LEU A 562 9.22 5.02 0.38
C LEU A 562 9.57 4.96 1.87
N GLY A 563 8.97 5.84 2.68
CA GLY A 563 9.31 5.98 4.09
C GLY A 563 10.69 6.60 4.28
N ASP A 564 11.66 5.82 4.76
CA ASP A 564 13.06 6.20 4.92
C ASP A 564 13.98 5.66 3.80
N HIS A 565 13.41 5.15 2.72
CA HIS A 565 14.12 4.63 1.56
C HIS A 565 13.72 5.36 0.28
N VAL A 566 14.63 5.37 -0.68
CA VAL A 566 14.39 5.88 -2.04
C VAL A 566 14.59 4.76 -3.06
N VAL A 567 13.79 4.81 -4.12
CA VAL A 567 13.97 4.01 -5.33
C VAL A 567 13.93 4.98 -6.50
N ASP A 568 15.12 5.33 -7.00
CA ASP A 568 15.30 6.31 -8.07
C ASP A 568 15.69 5.59 -9.35
N ALA A 569 15.02 5.87 -10.44
CA ALA A 569 15.32 5.32 -11.76
C ALA A 569 15.78 6.45 -12.69
N PHE A 570 17.02 6.32 -13.21
CA PHE A 570 17.62 7.27 -14.14
C PHE A 570 17.73 6.63 -15.51
N TYR A 571 17.24 7.32 -16.52
CA TYR A 571 17.41 6.96 -17.92
C TYR A 571 18.65 7.70 -18.45
N VAL A 572 19.73 6.97 -18.62
CA VAL A 572 21.03 7.54 -18.98
C VAL A 572 21.54 7.02 -20.33
N ARG A 573 22.36 7.83 -20.97
CA ARG A 573 23.12 7.50 -22.19
C ARG A 573 24.59 7.77 -21.96
N ASP A 574 25.41 7.12 -22.74
CA ASP A 574 26.84 7.45 -22.83
C ASP A 574 27.08 8.72 -23.66
N GLN A 575 28.33 9.14 -23.75
CA GLN A 575 28.75 10.30 -24.57
C GLN A 575 28.43 10.16 -26.07
N SER A 576 28.28 8.93 -26.57
CA SER A 576 27.87 8.69 -27.96
C SER A 576 26.36 8.82 -28.19
N GLY A 577 25.57 9.00 -27.11
CA GLY A 577 24.12 9.05 -27.13
C GLY A 577 23.46 7.66 -27.16
N GLY A 578 24.22 6.59 -26.95
CA GLY A 578 23.77 5.20 -26.94
C GLY A 578 23.52 4.65 -25.53
N LYS A 579 23.03 3.39 -25.49
CA LYS A 579 22.99 2.61 -24.25
C LYS A 579 24.39 2.23 -23.81
N ILE A 580 24.55 1.98 -22.52
CA ILE A 580 25.81 1.56 -21.92
C ILE A 580 25.84 0.03 -21.92
N ASP A 581 26.54 -0.55 -22.89
CA ASP A 581 26.65 -2.01 -23.04
C ASP A 581 28.01 -2.56 -22.54
N ASP A 582 28.96 -1.69 -22.21
CA ASP A 582 30.30 -2.05 -21.72
C ASP A 582 30.19 -2.46 -20.24
N GLU A 583 30.44 -3.76 -19.96
CA GLU A 583 30.38 -4.33 -18.61
C GLU A 583 31.40 -3.68 -17.65
N GLU A 584 32.59 -3.31 -18.12
CA GLU A 584 33.63 -2.68 -17.30
C GLU A 584 33.18 -1.26 -16.89
N TYR A 585 32.55 -0.54 -17.81
CA TYR A 585 32.02 0.78 -17.53
C TYR A 585 30.78 0.71 -16.60
N LEU A 586 29.88 -0.25 -16.78
CA LEU A 586 28.78 -0.50 -15.84
C LEU A 586 29.29 -0.84 -14.43
N ALA A 587 30.37 -1.62 -14.33
CA ALA A 587 30.97 -1.93 -13.02
C ALA A 587 31.59 -0.69 -12.37
N GLU A 588 32.19 0.23 -13.15
CA GLU A 588 32.72 1.51 -12.62
C GLU A 588 31.59 2.42 -12.13
N ILE A 589 30.50 2.56 -12.90
CA ILE A 589 29.31 3.32 -12.50
C ILE A 589 28.74 2.75 -11.19
N SER A 590 28.62 1.43 -11.10
CA SER A 590 28.13 0.75 -9.88
C SER A 590 29.01 1.05 -8.67
N ARG A 591 30.33 1.03 -8.85
CA ARG A 591 31.32 1.31 -7.79
C ARG A 591 31.22 2.76 -7.31
N ALA A 592 31.18 3.70 -8.25
CA ALA A 592 31.13 5.13 -7.95
C ALA A 592 29.82 5.50 -7.23
N LEU A 593 28.67 5.07 -7.75
CA LEU A 593 27.36 5.28 -7.11
C LEU A 593 27.29 4.58 -5.75
N GLY A 594 27.78 3.33 -5.65
CA GLY A 594 27.84 2.61 -4.37
C GLY A 594 28.69 3.32 -3.31
N ALA A 595 29.74 4.03 -3.68
CA ALA A 595 30.52 4.87 -2.76
C ALA A 595 29.69 6.06 -2.22
N VAL A 596 28.92 6.71 -3.09
CA VAL A 596 28.04 7.83 -2.73
C VAL A 596 26.90 7.40 -1.82
N LEU A 597 26.37 6.21 -2.00
CA LEU A 597 25.26 5.68 -1.19
C LEU A 597 25.69 5.29 0.23
N ARG A 598 26.98 5.04 0.45
CA ARG A 598 27.56 4.74 1.78
C ARG A 598 28.01 5.98 2.55
N ALA A 599 28.16 7.13 1.86
CA ALA A 599 28.62 8.40 2.44
C ALA A 599 27.45 9.20 3.04
#